data_76d524d2fd5a7e54425ec8882243c033
#
_entry.id   76d524d2fd5a7e54425ec8882243c033
#
_cell.length_a   1.000
_cell.length_b   1.000
_cell.length_c   1.000
_cell.angle_alpha   90.00
_cell.angle_beta   90.00
_cell.angle_gamma   90.00
#
_symmetry.space_group_name_H-M   'P 1'
#
loop_
_entity.id
_entity.type
_entity.pdbx_description
1 polymer ?
#
loop_
_entity_poly.entity_id
_entity_poly.type
_entity_poly.pdbx_seq_one_letter_code
_entity_poly.pdbx_strand_id
1 'polypeptide(L)'
;MNKLMTLTALALAATTAQAADIYVSLETGKNKNEGTKEAPLKNLWKALENAKDGDTIHLAEGIYPGKMKQNWFLIDKAVSILGGYSKDFAERKPLEHKTMFQALNENNDKKGAGLGVFTIDFTKQAKQPDGVDMKFDGLIFDEGFANSYHETKGKPEGFDTGMWLEGPAMNKTRDKFPSANRYLVYSATANRATGKLSFTNCAFVNSGNIAFNVTWYQGDVVVENCVFCNNRMIGANVMCSKAIPQDGPNKPRAGWKPEVNWLFKNNTVLFTWSRLNDLADMGFGVRNNTGVNATIADNVIGLNVLTGYDNTKGAGAMKKQSIDGNVFFLNRESDIQMTVSPSIAKVRVDGFEDLEGTDGIESIEDNEDLKDPAAFKDRINAKYLNSFLSMKYSESTKLDEGKCNGLRSVLGLPLQGTITTQCDMFCNRYPLEDALKLFGAISGKGAQAIK
;
A
#
# COMPACT_ATOMS: atom_id res chain seq x y z
N MET A 1 -20.06 -61.54 43.72
CA MET A 1 -20.14 -60.07 43.93
C MET A 1 -19.34 -59.40 42.85
N ASN A 2 -20.00 -59.09 41.72
CA ASN A 2 -19.38 -58.41 40.61
C ASN A 2 -19.68 -56.89 40.71
N LYS A 3 -18.66 -56.03 40.90
CA LYS A 3 -18.80 -54.61 40.84
C LYS A 3 -18.64 -54.19 39.40
N LEU A 4 -19.71 -53.73 38.78
CA LEU A 4 -19.74 -53.07 37.52
C LEU A 4 -19.21 -51.63 37.70
N MET A 5 -18.04 -51.29 37.16
CA MET A 5 -17.54 -49.92 37.08
C MET A 5 -18.11 -49.28 35.81
N THR A 6 -19.03 -48.36 35.97
CA THR A 6 -19.53 -47.51 34.86
C THR A 6 -18.52 -46.40 34.62
N LEU A 7 -17.79 -46.46 33.49
CA LEU A 7 -16.96 -45.35 32.99
C LEU A 7 -17.88 -44.34 32.31
N THR A 8 -18.07 -43.18 32.92
CA THR A 8 -18.74 -42.05 32.26
C THR A 8 -17.68 -41.29 31.43
N ALA A 9 -17.73 -41.48 30.13
CA ALA A 9 -16.89 -40.67 29.20
C ALA A 9 -17.47 -39.26 29.13
N LEU A 10 -16.76 -38.30 29.71
CA LEU A 10 -17.02 -36.88 29.50
C LEU A 10 -16.53 -36.51 28.10
N ALA A 11 -17.41 -36.38 27.13
CA ALA A 11 -17.13 -35.83 25.84
C ALA A 11 -16.92 -34.30 26.01
N LEU A 12 -15.66 -33.84 26.01
CA LEU A 12 -15.35 -32.43 25.88
C LEU A 12 -15.71 -32.03 24.45
N ALA A 13 -16.88 -31.44 24.26
CA ALA A 13 -17.21 -30.76 23.01
C ALA A 13 -16.29 -29.53 22.92
N ALA A 14 -15.22 -29.61 22.12
CA ALA A 14 -14.47 -28.45 21.69
C ALA A 14 -15.41 -27.62 20.81
N THR A 15 -16.09 -26.64 21.39
CA THR A 15 -16.78 -25.62 20.63
C THR A 15 -15.71 -24.84 19.89
N THR A 16 -15.53 -25.13 18.60
CA THR A 16 -14.80 -24.19 17.71
C THR A 16 -15.55 -22.87 17.79
N ALA A 17 -14.92 -21.86 18.39
CA ALA A 17 -15.50 -20.52 18.40
C ALA A 17 -15.73 -20.13 16.94
N GLN A 18 -16.98 -19.93 16.56
CA GLN A 18 -17.34 -19.45 15.23
C GLN A 18 -16.84 -18.01 15.12
N ALA A 19 -16.24 -17.67 13.97
CA ALA A 19 -15.84 -16.32 13.67
C ALA A 19 -17.05 -15.37 13.79
N ALA A 20 -16.85 -14.23 14.44
CA ALA A 20 -17.90 -13.27 14.71
C ALA A 20 -17.83 -12.09 13.74
N ASP A 21 -18.99 -11.54 13.42
CA ASP A 21 -19.11 -10.24 12.74
C ASP A 21 -19.21 -9.13 13.80
N ILE A 22 -18.32 -8.13 13.71
CA ILE A 22 -18.27 -6.98 14.61
C ILE A 22 -18.52 -5.71 13.80
N TYR A 23 -19.56 -4.96 14.17
CA TYR A 23 -19.98 -3.76 13.49
C TYR A 23 -19.49 -2.50 14.20
N VAL A 24 -18.96 -1.54 13.42
CA VAL A 24 -18.41 -0.28 13.95
C VAL A 24 -18.97 0.90 13.17
N SER A 25 -19.60 1.83 13.87
CA SER A 25 -20.13 3.08 13.31
C SER A 25 -19.75 4.26 14.20
N LEU A 26 -19.05 5.24 13.63
CA LEU A 26 -18.67 6.46 14.34
C LEU A 26 -19.88 7.28 14.77
N GLU A 27 -20.95 7.22 14.00
CA GLU A 27 -22.16 8.01 14.20
C GLU A 27 -23.14 7.36 15.18
N THR A 28 -23.51 6.12 14.94
CA THR A 28 -24.54 5.41 15.72
C THR A 28 -23.95 4.54 16.85
N GLY A 29 -22.68 4.21 16.78
CA GLY A 29 -22.03 3.29 17.70
C GLY A 29 -21.71 3.89 19.07
N LYS A 30 -21.57 3.00 20.07
CA LYS A 30 -21.06 3.30 21.42
C LYS A 30 -20.07 2.23 21.82
N ASN A 31 -18.95 2.58 22.48
CA ASN A 31 -17.93 1.60 22.88
C ASN A 31 -18.40 0.60 23.96
N LYS A 32 -19.52 0.84 24.58
CA LYS A 32 -20.16 -0.08 25.54
C LYS A 32 -21.12 -1.08 24.89
N ASN A 33 -21.41 -0.92 23.60
CA ASN A 33 -22.28 -1.81 22.85
C ASN A 33 -21.59 -3.16 22.58
N GLU A 34 -22.36 -4.13 22.17
CA GLU A 34 -21.89 -5.52 21.92
C GLU A 34 -21.16 -5.66 20.57
N GLY A 35 -21.32 -4.71 19.65
CA GLY A 35 -20.74 -4.76 18.31
C GLY A 35 -21.60 -5.50 17.28
N THR A 36 -22.87 -5.70 17.57
CA THR A 36 -23.83 -6.21 16.58
C THR A 36 -24.26 -5.11 15.60
N LYS A 37 -24.92 -5.48 14.52
CA LYS A 37 -25.42 -4.51 13.53
C LYS A 37 -26.38 -3.51 14.15
N GLU A 38 -27.23 -3.93 15.07
CA GLU A 38 -28.23 -3.12 15.79
C GLU A 38 -27.59 -2.30 16.92
N ALA A 39 -26.49 -2.75 17.47
CA ALA A 39 -25.75 -2.11 18.56
C ALA A 39 -24.24 -2.05 18.25
N PRO A 40 -23.81 -1.25 17.24
CA PRO A 40 -22.43 -1.22 16.81
C PRO A 40 -21.51 -0.57 17.85
N LEU A 41 -20.23 -0.95 17.81
CA LEU A 41 -19.19 -0.23 18.53
C LEU A 41 -18.94 1.13 17.87
N LYS A 42 -18.39 2.10 18.63
CA LYS A 42 -18.09 3.41 18.07
C LYS A 42 -16.73 3.44 17.36
N ASN A 43 -15.72 2.82 17.95
CA ASN A 43 -14.36 2.99 17.49
C ASN A 43 -13.75 1.65 17.05
N LEU A 44 -13.05 1.65 15.92
CA LEU A 44 -12.32 0.49 15.40
C LEU A 44 -11.29 -0.06 16.41
N TRP A 45 -10.55 0.84 17.10
CA TRP A 45 -9.58 0.36 18.10
C TRP A 45 -10.25 -0.46 19.21
N LYS A 46 -11.53 -0.15 19.55
CA LYS A 46 -12.27 -0.95 20.52
C LYS A 46 -12.73 -2.30 19.96
N ALA A 47 -13.11 -2.32 18.68
CA ALA A 47 -13.41 -3.56 17.98
C ALA A 47 -12.17 -4.49 17.93
N LEU A 48 -11.00 -3.93 17.58
CA LEU A 48 -9.73 -4.66 17.56
C LEU A 48 -9.34 -5.21 18.95
N GLU A 49 -9.60 -4.45 20.04
CA GLU A 49 -9.39 -4.96 21.40
C GLU A 49 -10.29 -6.16 21.72
N ASN A 50 -11.53 -6.14 21.28
CA ASN A 50 -12.54 -7.17 21.56
C ASN A 50 -12.44 -8.39 20.64
N ALA A 51 -11.97 -8.21 19.41
CA ALA A 51 -11.91 -9.23 18.37
C ALA A 51 -11.01 -10.42 18.74
N LYS A 52 -11.27 -11.54 18.09
CA LYS A 52 -10.45 -12.76 18.12
C LYS A 52 -9.95 -13.08 16.70
N ASP A 53 -8.99 -13.98 16.62
CA ASP A 53 -8.55 -14.49 15.33
C ASP A 53 -9.73 -15.12 14.57
N GLY A 54 -9.87 -14.74 13.30
CA GLY A 54 -10.96 -15.16 12.42
C GLY A 54 -12.14 -14.19 12.35
N ASP A 55 -12.28 -13.25 13.29
CA ASP A 55 -13.41 -12.31 13.28
C ASP A 55 -13.34 -11.33 12.08
N THR A 56 -14.52 -10.88 11.67
CA THR A 56 -14.69 -9.86 10.63
C THR A 56 -15.24 -8.56 11.22
N ILE A 57 -14.57 -7.46 10.97
CA ILE A 57 -14.99 -6.13 11.41
C ILE A 57 -15.56 -5.37 10.23
N HIS A 58 -16.82 -4.94 10.34
CA HIS A 58 -17.56 -4.15 9.36
C HIS A 58 -17.56 -2.70 9.76
N LEU A 59 -17.05 -1.82 8.88
CA LEU A 59 -16.92 -0.40 9.14
C LEU A 59 -17.92 0.40 8.32
N ALA A 60 -18.79 1.14 8.98
CA ALA A 60 -19.61 2.14 8.33
C ALA A 60 -18.75 3.29 7.79
N GLU A 61 -19.30 4.08 6.88
CA GLU A 61 -18.64 5.27 6.34
C GLU A 61 -18.21 6.25 7.43
N GLY A 62 -17.08 6.93 7.20
CA GLY A 62 -16.56 7.94 8.12
C GLY A 62 -15.06 8.00 8.15
N ILE A 63 -14.52 9.00 8.88
CA ILE A 63 -13.08 9.18 9.09
C ILE A 63 -12.69 8.59 10.44
N TYR A 64 -11.93 7.51 10.41
CA TYR A 64 -11.47 6.78 11.59
C TYR A 64 -10.11 7.34 12.07
N PRO A 65 -10.08 8.12 13.17
CA PRO A 65 -8.88 8.86 13.56
C PRO A 65 -7.90 8.04 14.42
N GLY A 66 -8.24 6.82 14.78
CA GLY A 66 -7.46 6.00 15.70
C GLY A 66 -7.60 6.42 17.18
N LYS A 67 -6.96 5.65 18.06
CA LYS A 67 -6.90 5.95 19.48
C LYS A 67 -6.15 7.26 19.70
N MET A 68 -6.67 8.14 20.54
CA MET A 68 -6.15 9.48 20.80
C MET A 68 -6.01 10.36 19.55
N LYS A 69 -6.74 10.06 18.48
CA LYS A 69 -6.68 10.74 17.17
C LYS A 69 -5.31 10.68 16.48
N GLN A 70 -4.54 9.65 16.75
CA GLN A 70 -3.17 9.48 16.21
C GLN A 70 -3.13 8.80 14.84
N ASN A 71 -4.29 8.50 14.23
CA ASN A 71 -4.41 7.79 12.96
C ASN A 71 -3.55 6.50 12.91
N TRP A 72 -3.62 5.71 14.00
CA TRP A 72 -2.87 4.47 14.11
C TRP A 72 -3.74 3.37 14.72
N PHE A 73 -3.62 2.17 14.14
CA PHE A 73 -4.34 0.99 14.56
C PHE A 73 -3.38 -0.21 14.61
N LEU A 74 -3.33 -0.87 15.73
CA LEU A 74 -2.60 -2.12 15.90
C LEU A 74 -3.52 -3.28 15.51
N ILE A 75 -3.08 -4.05 14.54
CA ILE A 75 -3.71 -5.30 14.10
C ILE A 75 -2.85 -6.43 14.67
N ASP A 76 -3.15 -6.85 15.89
CA ASP A 76 -2.42 -7.88 16.60
C ASP A 76 -3.16 -9.22 16.65
N LYS A 77 -4.25 -9.33 15.90
CA LYS A 77 -5.05 -10.54 15.71
C LYS A 77 -5.35 -10.74 14.24
N ALA A 78 -5.54 -11.99 13.83
CA ALA A 78 -5.87 -12.33 12.45
C ALA A 78 -7.33 -12.03 12.14
N VAL A 79 -7.67 -10.77 11.93
CA VAL A 79 -9.02 -10.30 11.64
C VAL A 79 -9.14 -9.79 10.21
N SER A 80 -10.35 -9.86 9.66
CA SER A 80 -10.71 -9.17 8.42
C SER A 80 -11.37 -7.81 8.72
N ILE A 81 -11.15 -6.79 7.87
CA ILE A 81 -11.75 -5.46 8.02
C ILE A 81 -12.35 -5.05 6.68
N LEU A 82 -13.67 -4.88 6.67
CA LEU A 82 -14.45 -4.52 5.49
C LEU A 82 -15.06 -3.14 5.66
N GLY A 83 -14.68 -2.20 4.80
CA GLY A 83 -15.25 -0.85 4.75
C GLY A 83 -16.29 -0.70 3.65
N GLY A 84 -16.79 0.53 3.48
CA GLY A 84 -17.71 0.87 2.42
C GLY A 84 -19.18 0.63 2.75
N TYR A 85 -19.52 0.48 4.02
CA TYR A 85 -20.91 0.34 4.44
C TYR A 85 -21.58 1.69 4.71
N SER A 86 -22.85 1.80 4.35
CA SER A 86 -23.72 2.90 4.80
C SER A 86 -23.77 2.96 6.33
N LYS A 87 -24.20 4.09 6.88
CA LYS A 87 -24.23 4.34 8.35
C LYS A 87 -25.04 3.31 9.13
N ASP A 88 -26.04 2.72 8.50
CA ASP A 88 -26.95 1.70 9.04
C ASP A 88 -26.60 0.28 8.58
N PHE A 89 -25.50 0.12 7.83
CA PHE A 89 -25.07 -1.15 7.24
C PHE A 89 -26.09 -1.78 6.27
N ALA A 90 -27.01 -1.00 5.70
CA ALA A 90 -28.03 -1.51 4.77
C ALA A 90 -27.41 -1.87 3.41
N GLU A 91 -26.41 -1.13 2.97
CA GLU A 91 -25.70 -1.38 1.71
C GLU A 91 -24.19 -1.21 1.86
N ARG A 92 -23.45 -1.71 0.88
CA ARG A 92 -22.00 -1.60 0.84
C ARG A 92 -21.54 -1.15 -0.54
N LYS A 93 -20.99 0.08 -0.60
CA LYS A 93 -20.44 0.70 -1.81
C LYS A 93 -19.22 1.54 -1.45
N PRO A 94 -18.01 1.00 -1.52
CA PRO A 94 -16.80 1.61 -0.96
C PRO A 94 -16.47 3.02 -1.44
N LEU A 95 -16.84 3.38 -2.67
CA LEU A 95 -16.58 4.73 -3.20
C LEU A 95 -17.68 5.74 -2.86
N GLU A 96 -18.88 5.27 -2.53
CA GLU A 96 -20.00 6.12 -2.06
C GLU A 96 -19.96 6.27 -0.54
N HIS A 97 -19.83 5.15 0.18
CA HIS A 97 -19.77 5.09 1.65
C HIS A 97 -18.31 4.97 2.11
N LYS A 98 -17.56 6.07 2.00
CA LYS A 98 -16.12 6.10 2.20
C LYS A 98 -15.72 5.77 3.63
N THR A 99 -14.98 4.69 3.83
CA THR A 99 -14.33 4.34 5.09
C THR A 99 -12.88 4.79 5.03
N MET A 100 -12.57 5.91 5.71
CA MET A 100 -11.29 6.61 5.58
C MET A 100 -10.44 6.54 6.85
N PHE A 101 -9.15 6.32 6.65
CA PHE A 101 -8.12 6.41 7.68
C PHE A 101 -7.26 7.63 7.36
N GLN A 102 -7.59 8.76 7.99
CA GLN A 102 -6.99 10.04 7.68
C GLN A 102 -6.52 10.75 8.95
N ALA A 103 -5.36 11.39 8.88
CA ALA A 103 -4.92 12.28 9.93
C ALA A 103 -5.82 13.52 10.00
N LEU A 104 -6.36 13.80 11.18
CA LEU A 104 -7.27 14.93 11.38
C LEU A 104 -6.54 16.24 11.69
N ASN A 105 -5.28 16.19 12.06
CA ASN A 105 -4.48 17.37 12.39
C ASN A 105 -3.00 17.15 12.08
N GLU A 106 -2.25 18.25 12.05
CA GLU A 106 -0.80 18.29 11.80
C GLU A 106 0.02 17.64 12.92
N ASN A 107 -0.50 17.66 14.12
CA ASN A 107 0.17 17.22 15.32
C ASN A 107 -0.23 15.79 15.66
N ASN A 108 0.10 14.85 14.80
CA ASN A 108 0.10 13.46 15.20
C ASN A 108 1.26 13.24 16.16
N ASP A 109 1.03 13.58 17.45
CA ASP A 109 2.01 13.26 18.47
C ASP A 109 2.23 11.75 18.52
N LYS A 110 3.50 11.35 18.44
CA LYS A 110 3.89 9.99 18.09
C LYS A 110 4.35 9.13 19.23
N LYS A 111 4.28 9.62 20.42
CA LYS A 111 4.52 8.75 21.56
C LYS A 111 3.51 7.60 21.55
N GLY A 112 4.00 6.42 21.18
CA GLY A 112 3.23 5.20 21.17
C GLY A 112 2.48 4.86 19.86
N ALA A 113 2.57 5.69 18.84
CA ALA A 113 2.04 5.32 17.53
C ALA A 113 2.94 4.27 16.85
N GLY A 114 2.33 3.31 16.16
CA GLY A 114 3.05 2.33 15.34
C GLY A 114 3.68 2.94 14.09
N LEU A 115 4.44 2.14 13.37
CA LEU A 115 5.12 2.56 12.15
C LEU A 115 4.16 2.81 10.99
N GLY A 116 2.97 2.17 10.98
CA GLY A 116 1.95 2.33 9.95
C GLY A 116 0.62 2.84 10.50
N VAL A 117 -0.21 3.40 9.62
CA VAL A 117 -1.62 3.66 9.96
C VAL A 117 -2.27 2.34 10.38
N PHE A 118 -2.12 1.29 9.57
CA PHE A 118 -2.31 -0.08 10.01
C PHE A 118 -0.94 -0.71 10.29
N THR A 119 -0.74 -1.14 11.54
CA THR A 119 0.44 -1.89 11.95
C THR A 119 0.00 -3.33 12.25
N ILE A 120 0.37 -4.27 11.39
CA ILE A 120 0.10 -5.70 11.57
C ILE A 120 1.27 -6.28 12.36
N ASP A 121 1.04 -6.63 13.62
CA ASP A 121 2.10 -7.08 14.53
C ASP A 121 1.60 -8.19 15.47
N PHE A 122 1.95 -9.42 15.14
CA PHE A 122 1.65 -10.60 15.96
C PHE A 122 2.78 -11.00 16.91
N THR A 123 3.86 -10.23 16.95
CA THR A 123 5.10 -10.62 17.67
C THR A 123 4.91 -10.80 19.17
N LYS A 124 3.88 -10.19 19.74
CA LYS A 124 3.54 -10.31 21.16
C LYS A 124 2.60 -11.49 21.48
N GLN A 125 2.06 -12.14 20.47
CA GLN A 125 1.22 -13.31 20.69
C GLN A 125 2.06 -14.52 21.09
N ALA A 126 1.64 -15.26 22.11
CA ALA A 126 2.28 -16.50 22.54
C ALA A 126 2.27 -17.57 21.44
N LYS A 127 1.20 -17.62 20.66
CA LYS A 127 1.06 -18.43 19.44
C LYS A 127 0.63 -17.53 18.31
N GLN A 128 1.51 -17.25 17.38
CA GLN A 128 1.18 -16.42 16.23
C GLN A 128 0.22 -17.15 15.26
N PRO A 129 -0.63 -16.42 14.55
CA PRO A 129 -1.65 -16.98 13.67
C PRO A 129 -1.08 -17.93 12.61
N ASP A 130 -1.82 -18.98 12.28
CA ASP A 130 -1.40 -20.04 11.35
C ASP A 130 -2.53 -20.42 10.41
N GLY A 131 -2.28 -20.46 9.10
CA GLY A 131 -3.27 -20.76 8.09
C GLY A 131 -4.42 -19.75 8.01
N VAL A 132 -4.12 -18.46 8.27
CA VAL A 132 -5.16 -17.42 8.33
C VAL A 132 -5.62 -16.97 6.95
N ASP A 133 -6.83 -16.44 6.88
CA ASP A 133 -7.34 -15.69 5.73
C ASP A 133 -7.80 -14.31 6.23
N MET A 134 -6.93 -13.31 6.06
CA MET A 134 -7.17 -11.92 6.47
C MET A 134 -7.52 -11.09 5.26
N LYS A 135 -8.68 -10.44 5.30
CA LYS A 135 -9.14 -9.59 4.22
C LYS A 135 -9.35 -8.14 4.67
N PHE A 136 -8.73 -7.21 3.94
CA PHE A 136 -8.92 -5.77 4.06
C PHE A 136 -9.54 -5.27 2.75
N ASP A 137 -10.77 -4.77 2.80
CA ASP A 137 -11.50 -4.49 1.57
C ASP A 137 -12.31 -3.19 1.66
N GLY A 138 -12.21 -2.37 0.61
CA GLY A 138 -12.98 -1.12 0.52
C GLY A 138 -12.53 -0.04 1.50
N LEU A 139 -11.22 0.05 1.77
CA LEU A 139 -10.63 0.96 2.74
C LEU A 139 -9.82 2.06 2.04
N ILE A 140 -9.93 3.28 2.54
CA ILE A 140 -9.19 4.44 2.02
C ILE A 140 -8.19 4.92 3.06
N PHE A 141 -6.91 4.86 2.70
CA PHE A 141 -5.81 5.38 3.51
C PHE A 141 -5.29 6.66 2.87
N ASP A 142 -5.45 7.79 3.55
CA ASP A 142 -4.94 9.08 3.12
C ASP A 142 -4.18 9.76 4.26
N GLU A 143 -2.88 9.87 4.15
CA GLU A 143 -2.09 10.57 5.17
C GLU A 143 -2.17 12.10 5.05
N GLY A 144 -2.69 12.61 3.94
CA GLY A 144 -3.06 14.01 3.71
C GLY A 144 -2.22 15.04 4.44
N PHE A 145 -2.71 15.56 5.54
CA PHE A 145 -2.04 16.59 6.35
C PHE A 145 -0.72 16.12 6.98
N ALA A 146 -0.52 14.84 7.14
CA ALA A 146 0.70 14.30 7.71
C ALA A 146 1.82 14.12 6.68
N ASN A 147 1.53 14.32 5.39
CA ASN A 147 2.51 14.22 4.32
C ASN A 147 3.15 15.57 4.05
N SER A 148 4.20 15.90 4.76
CA SER A 148 5.14 16.98 4.51
C SER A 148 4.73 18.39 4.91
N TYR A 149 3.79 19.00 4.23
CA TYR A 149 3.40 20.39 4.48
C TYR A 149 1.93 20.50 4.83
N HIS A 150 1.68 21.50 5.64
CA HIS A 150 0.30 21.93 5.86
C HIS A 150 -0.16 22.77 4.66
N GLU A 151 -1.30 22.43 4.13
CA GLU A 151 -1.84 23.05 2.90
C GLU A 151 -1.97 24.57 2.98
N THR A 152 -2.36 25.11 4.15
CA THR A 152 -2.53 26.55 4.38
C THR A 152 -1.32 27.21 5.02
N LYS A 153 -0.51 26.50 5.76
CA LYS A 153 0.69 27.03 6.41
C LYS A 153 1.93 26.97 5.53
N GLY A 154 1.84 26.22 4.43
CA GLY A 154 2.92 26.11 3.47
C GLY A 154 4.12 25.33 3.97
N LYS A 155 5.31 25.72 3.50
CA LYS A 155 6.57 25.06 3.84
C LYS A 155 6.93 25.30 5.29
N PRO A 156 7.55 24.32 5.97
CA PRO A 156 8.13 24.54 7.29
C PRO A 156 9.18 25.66 7.25
N GLU A 157 9.20 26.49 8.28
CA GLU A 157 10.20 27.54 8.43
C GLU A 157 11.63 26.97 8.40
N GLY A 158 12.50 27.57 7.61
CA GLY A 158 13.87 27.14 7.41
C GLY A 158 14.06 25.98 6.44
N PHE A 159 13.02 25.57 5.72
CA PHE A 159 13.11 24.62 4.63
C PHE A 159 12.71 25.29 3.31
N ASP A 160 13.59 25.26 2.38
CA ASP A 160 13.32 25.45 0.99
C ASP A 160 12.90 24.11 0.35
N THR A 161 12.25 24.14 -0.79
CA THR A 161 11.66 22.98 -1.46
C THR A 161 12.64 21.85 -1.72
N GLY A 162 13.90 22.18 -1.94
CA GLY A 162 14.93 21.18 -2.21
C GLY A 162 15.56 20.58 -0.96
N MET A 163 15.68 21.33 0.10
CA MET A 163 16.55 20.98 1.23
C MET A 163 16.01 19.90 2.15
N TRP A 164 14.74 19.80 2.32
CA TRP A 164 14.17 18.83 3.26
C TRP A 164 14.19 17.40 2.74
N LEU A 165 14.45 17.21 1.47
CA LEU A 165 14.60 15.92 0.80
C LEU A 165 16.05 15.43 0.75
N GLU A 166 17.00 16.29 1.03
CA GLU A 166 18.40 15.91 1.15
C GLU A 166 18.64 15.11 2.44
N GLY A 167 19.56 14.14 2.40
CA GLY A 167 19.76 13.17 3.46
C GLY A 167 19.80 13.73 4.90
N PRO A 168 20.71 14.66 5.25
CA PRO A 168 20.77 15.25 6.59
C PRO A 168 19.57 16.15 6.91
N ALA A 169 19.08 16.90 5.93
CA ALA A 169 17.91 17.75 6.09
C ALA A 169 16.64 16.93 6.24
N MET A 170 16.56 15.81 5.57
CA MET A 170 15.45 14.87 5.70
C MET A 170 15.34 14.30 7.13
N ASN A 171 16.45 13.99 7.77
CA ASN A 171 16.44 13.54 9.16
C ASN A 171 15.93 14.63 10.09
N LYS A 172 16.35 15.89 9.88
CA LYS A 172 15.82 17.04 10.64
C LYS A 172 14.33 17.25 10.38
N THR A 173 13.90 17.06 9.15
CA THR A 173 12.48 17.14 8.78
C THR A 173 11.69 16.03 9.43
N ARG A 174 12.26 14.83 9.50
CA ARG A 174 11.68 13.72 10.25
C ARG A 174 11.39 14.07 11.70
N ASP A 175 12.32 14.73 12.36
CA ASP A 175 12.15 15.15 13.75
C ASP A 175 11.07 16.22 13.90
N LYS A 176 10.96 17.14 12.95
CA LYS A 176 9.95 18.21 12.95
C LYS A 176 8.56 17.74 12.45
N PHE A 177 8.54 16.84 11.49
CA PHE A 177 7.32 16.30 10.86
C PHE A 177 7.32 14.78 10.92
N PRO A 178 7.35 14.23 12.08
CA PRO A 178 7.49 12.80 12.24
C PRO A 178 6.36 11.98 11.58
N SER A 179 5.15 12.54 11.33
CA SER A 179 4.07 11.92 10.58
C SER A 179 4.38 11.71 9.11
N ALA A 180 5.23 12.55 8.52
CA ALA A 180 5.71 12.40 7.16
C ALA A 180 6.52 11.11 6.87
N ASN A 181 6.75 10.29 7.86
CA ASN A 181 7.49 9.03 7.74
C ASN A 181 6.69 7.78 8.04
N ARG A 182 5.38 7.90 8.08
CA ARG A 182 4.54 6.77 8.38
C ARG A 182 4.19 5.98 7.12
N TYR A 183 4.21 4.66 7.23
CA TYR A 183 3.59 3.77 6.25
C TYR A 183 2.06 3.89 6.33
N LEU A 184 1.35 3.61 5.25
CA LEU A 184 -0.11 3.42 5.37
C LEU A 184 -0.42 2.02 5.89
N VAL A 185 0.24 1.00 5.34
CA VAL A 185 0.21 -0.36 5.89
C VAL A 185 1.63 -0.83 6.16
N TYR A 186 1.87 -1.33 7.35
CA TYR A 186 3.13 -1.90 7.78
C TYR A 186 2.90 -3.25 8.45
N SER A 187 3.70 -4.23 8.10
CA SER A 187 3.74 -5.52 8.78
C SER A 187 5.09 -5.71 9.46
N ALA A 188 5.07 -6.10 10.73
CA ALA A 188 6.30 -6.31 11.50
C ALA A 188 7.16 -7.43 10.90
N THR A 189 8.47 -7.18 10.78
CA THR A 189 9.41 -8.13 10.14
C THR A 189 9.56 -9.46 10.87
N ALA A 190 9.26 -9.50 12.16
CA ALA A 190 9.29 -10.69 12.99
C ALA A 190 7.95 -11.44 13.07
N ASN A 191 6.93 -11.03 12.29
CA ASN A 191 5.69 -11.78 12.16
C ASN A 191 5.96 -13.18 11.60
N ARG A 192 5.26 -14.17 12.14
CA ARG A 192 5.30 -15.57 11.71
C ARG A 192 3.91 -16.11 11.41
N ALA A 193 3.02 -15.24 11.02
CA ALA A 193 1.71 -15.64 10.52
C ALA A 193 1.86 -16.34 9.17
N THR A 194 1.07 -17.38 8.97
CA THR A 194 0.99 -18.10 7.70
C THR A 194 -0.41 -17.98 7.11
N GLY A 195 -0.54 -18.23 5.81
CA GLY A 195 -1.80 -18.18 5.09
C GLY A 195 -1.91 -16.96 4.21
N LYS A 196 -3.11 -16.41 4.08
CA LYS A 196 -3.41 -15.36 3.11
C LYS A 196 -3.64 -14.00 3.77
N LEU A 197 -2.99 -12.99 3.23
CA LEU A 197 -3.24 -11.58 3.53
C LEU A 197 -3.70 -10.89 2.25
N SER A 198 -4.89 -10.32 2.24
CA SER A 198 -5.42 -9.65 1.05
C SER A 198 -5.89 -8.22 1.32
N PHE A 199 -5.55 -7.33 0.39
CA PHE A 199 -6.07 -5.96 0.30
C PHE A 199 -6.74 -5.80 -1.06
N THR A 200 -8.04 -5.51 -1.04
CA THR A 200 -8.84 -5.38 -2.27
C THR A 200 -9.69 -4.12 -2.23
N ASN A 201 -9.90 -3.50 -3.39
CA ASN A 201 -10.72 -2.30 -3.52
C ASN A 201 -10.30 -1.15 -2.58
N CYS A 202 -9.00 -1.01 -2.33
CA CYS A 202 -8.45 -0.02 -1.40
C CYS A 202 -7.77 1.13 -2.13
N ALA A 203 -7.72 2.30 -1.48
CA ALA A 203 -6.92 3.42 -1.95
C ALA A 203 -5.82 3.76 -0.93
N PHE A 204 -4.59 3.95 -1.42
CA PHE A 204 -3.41 4.31 -0.65
C PHE A 204 -2.86 5.63 -1.19
N VAL A 205 -3.10 6.71 -0.49
CA VAL A 205 -2.88 8.07 -1.01
C VAL A 205 -2.04 8.89 -0.06
N ASN A 206 -1.12 9.67 -0.60
CA ASN A 206 -0.35 10.66 0.14
C ASN A 206 0.52 10.10 1.29
N SER A 207 1.10 8.94 1.13
CA SER A 207 1.99 8.39 2.14
C SER A 207 3.29 9.20 2.26
N GLY A 208 3.69 9.49 3.47
CA GLY A 208 4.99 10.13 3.75
C GLY A 208 6.16 9.14 3.77
N ASN A 209 5.90 7.85 3.58
CA ASN A 209 6.87 6.75 3.47
C ASN A 209 6.35 5.74 2.45
N ILE A 210 6.83 4.51 2.43
CA ILE A 210 6.26 3.44 1.61
C ILE A 210 4.77 3.27 1.97
N ALA A 211 3.89 3.30 0.98
CA ALA A 211 2.46 3.20 1.27
C ALA A 211 2.09 1.82 1.81
N PHE A 212 2.47 0.77 1.10
CA PHE A 212 2.23 -0.62 1.48
C PHE A 212 3.57 -1.34 1.68
N ASN A 213 3.93 -1.63 2.92
CA ASN A 213 5.20 -2.27 3.25
C ASN A 213 4.95 -3.52 4.09
N VAL A 214 4.82 -4.65 3.42
CA VAL A 214 4.45 -5.92 4.04
C VAL A 214 5.63 -6.89 4.02
N THR A 215 5.96 -7.39 5.19
CA THR A 215 6.79 -8.58 5.38
C THR A 215 5.87 -9.72 5.78
N TRP A 216 5.82 -10.78 4.99
CA TRP A 216 5.01 -11.95 5.29
C TRP A 216 5.88 -13.16 5.58
N TYR A 217 5.38 -14.10 6.37
CA TYR A 217 6.19 -15.23 6.79
C TYR A 217 6.12 -16.38 5.77
N GLN A 218 4.91 -16.80 5.44
CA GLN A 218 4.66 -17.86 4.46
C GLN A 218 3.22 -17.81 3.96
N GLY A 219 3.00 -18.05 2.67
CA GLY A 219 1.69 -18.07 2.02
C GLY A 219 1.50 -16.91 1.06
N ASP A 220 0.28 -16.41 0.95
CA ASP A 220 -0.09 -15.50 -0.12
C ASP A 220 -0.29 -14.07 0.39
N VAL A 221 0.23 -13.11 -0.35
CA VAL A 221 -0.12 -11.69 -0.23
C VAL A 221 -0.83 -11.28 -1.52
N VAL A 222 -2.05 -10.80 -1.39
CA VAL A 222 -2.88 -10.37 -2.52
C VAL A 222 -3.15 -8.88 -2.41
N VAL A 223 -2.82 -8.13 -3.44
CA VAL A 223 -3.18 -6.72 -3.59
C VAL A 223 -3.88 -6.58 -4.93
N GLU A 224 -5.17 -6.38 -4.90
CA GLU A 224 -5.98 -6.39 -6.11
C GLU A 224 -7.00 -5.26 -6.13
N ASN A 225 -7.16 -4.67 -7.31
CA ASN A 225 -8.10 -3.59 -7.54
C ASN A 225 -7.88 -2.40 -6.59
N CYS A 226 -6.63 -1.96 -6.43
CA CYS A 226 -6.26 -0.88 -5.54
C CYS A 226 -5.66 0.30 -6.30
N VAL A 227 -5.80 1.50 -5.71
CA VAL A 227 -5.17 2.73 -6.20
C VAL A 227 -4.05 3.13 -5.26
N PHE A 228 -2.86 3.37 -5.80
CA PHE A 228 -1.70 3.93 -5.11
C PHE A 228 -1.36 5.28 -5.78
N CYS A 229 -1.49 6.37 -5.06
CA CYS A 229 -1.30 7.68 -5.65
C CYS A 229 -0.54 8.63 -4.72
N ASN A 230 0.48 9.31 -5.26
CA ASN A 230 1.30 10.28 -4.51
C ASN A 230 1.95 9.69 -3.25
N ASN A 231 2.57 8.54 -3.40
CA ASN A 231 3.23 7.87 -2.29
C ASN A 231 4.74 8.08 -2.34
N ARG A 232 5.36 8.27 -1.18
CA ARG A 232 6.79 8.48 -1.08
C ARG A 232 7.54 7.16 -1.07
N MET A 233 8.70 7.12 -1.68
CA MET A 233 9.65 6.02 -1.74
C MET A 233 9.17 4.83 -2.59
N ILE A 234 8.11 4.17 -2.20
CA ILE A 234 7.58 2.99 -2.89
C ILE A 234 6.06 2.96 -2.70
N GLY A 235 5.33 2.71 -3.78
CA GLY A 235 3.89 2.51 -3.69
C GLY A 235 3.56 1.22 -2.96
N ALA A 236 4.02 0.08 -3.47
CA ALA A 236 3.82 -1.23 -2.84
C ALA A 236 5.13 -2.03 -2.77
N ASN A 237 5.43 -2.57 -1.60
CA ASN A 237 6.60 -3.41 -1.34
C ASN A 237 6.20 -4.65 -0.53
N VAL A 238 6.57 -5.83 -1.04
CA VAL A 238 6.39 -7.09 -0.33
C VAL A 238 7.73 -7.81 -0.20
N MET A 239 7.97 -8.39 0.96
CA MET A 239 9.15 -9.17 1.24
C MET A 239 8.82 -10.40 2.09
N CYS A 240 9.64 -11.42 1.99
CA CYS A 240 9.57 -12.59 2.86
C CYS A 240 10.40 -12.37 4.14
N SER A 241 9.91 -12.87 5.25
CA SER A 241 10.59 -12.84 6.56
C SER A 241 11.85 -13.71 6.58
N LYS A 242 12.94 -13.26 5.97
CA LYS A 242 14.23 -14.00 5.98
C LYS A 242 15.09 -13.75 7.20
N ALA A 243 14.90 -12.62 7.87
CA ALA A 243 15.71 -12.21 9.01
C ALA A 243 15.20 -12.78 10.34
N ILE A 244 14.57 -13.96 10.31
CA ILE A 244 14.08 -14.61 11.53
C ILE A 244 15.26 -15.34 12.17
N PRO A 245 15.53 -15.12 13.48
CA PRO A 245 16.54 -15.86 14.19
C PRO A 245 16.31 -17.37 14.11
N GLN A 246 17.38 -18.13 13.91
CA GLN A 246 17.27 -19.59 13.79
C GLN A 246 17.10 -20.29 15.14
N ASP A 247 17.21 -19.55 16.22
CA ASP A 247 17.10 -20.03 17.60
C ASP A 247 16.18 -19.13 18.44
N GLY A 248 15.91 -19.56 19.68
CA GLY A 248 15.10 -18.81 20.61
C GLY A 248 13.59 -18.84 20.35
N PRO A 249 12.80 -18.01 21.06
CA PRO A 249 11.34 -18.01 20.95
C PRO A 249 10.84 -17.55 19.59
N ASN A 250 11.65 -16.84 18.84
CA ASN A 250 11.34 -16.30 17.50
C ASN A 250 11.93 -17.15 16.37
N LYS A 251 12.42 -18.35 16.66
CA LYS A 251 12.91 -19.26 15.62
C LYS A 251 11.84 -19.63 14.60
N PRO A 252 12.23 -20.04 13.38
CA PRO A 252 11.29 -20.51 12.37
C PRO A 252 10.42 -21.66 12.87
N ARG A 253 9.21 -21.74 12.37
CA ARG A 253 8.34 -22.91 12.58
C ARG A 253 8.89 -24.11 11.85
N ALA A 254 8.61 -25.31 12.35
CA ALA A 254 8.93 -26.54 11.65
C ALA A 254 8.29 -26.53 10.24
N GLY A 255 9.09 -26.85 9.22
CA GLY A 255 8.64 -26.86 7.84
C GLY A 255 8.55 -25.47 7.17
N TRP A 256 8.95 -24.40 7.87
CA TRP A 256 8.98 -23.08 7.25
C TRP A 256 9.95 -23.03 6.08
N LYS A 257 9.45 -22.46 4.99
CA LYS A 257 10.25 -22.12 3.81
C LYS A 257 10.11 -20.62 3.58
N PRO A 258 11.20 -19.89 3.40
CA PRO A 258 11.15 -18.44 3.17
C PRO A 258 10.63 -18.14 1.76
N GLU A 259 9.34 -18.35 1.56
CA GLU A 259 8.66 -18.20 0.28
C GLU A 259 7.27 -17.60 0.49
N VAL A 260 7.01 -16.52 -0.22
CA VAL A 260 5.74 -15.79 -0.23
C VAL A 260 5.30 -15.67 -1.68
N ASN A 261 4.05 -15.95 -1.98
CA ASN A 261 3.45 -15.66 -3.28
C ASN A 261 2.76 -14.31 -3.21
N TRP A 262 3.12 -13.42 -4.10
CA TRP A 262 2.52 -12.09 -4.19
C TRP A 262 1.75 -11.93 -5.50
N LEU A 263 0.44 -11.77 -5.39
CA LEU A 263 -0.41 -11.34 -6.50
C LEU A 263 -0.64 -9.83 -6.40
N PHE A 264 -0.14 -9.09 -7.38
CA PHE A 264 -0.39 -7.65 -7.54
C PHE A 264 -1.10 -7.44 -8.88
N LYS A 265 -2.43 -7.33 -8.83
CA LYS A 265 -3.27 -7.39 -10.02
C LYS A 265 -4.30 -6.27 -10.08
N ASN A 266 -4.56 -5.76 -11.28
CA ASN A 266 -5.55 -4.71 -11.50
C ASN A 266 -5.37 -3.51 -10.54
N ASN A 267 -4.14 -3.05 -10.32
CA ASN A 267 -3.86 -1.87 -9.50
C ASN A 267 -3.43 -0.70 -10.38
N THR A 268 -3.78 0.51 -9.95
CA THR A 268 -3.27 1.75 -10.56
C THR A 268 -2.25 2.39 -9.62
N VAL A 269 -1.02 2.57 -10.08
CA VAL A 269 0.11 3.10 -9.30
C VAL A 269 0.67 4.33 -9.99
N LEU A 270 0.42 5.51 -9.43
CA LEU A 270 0.83 6.78 -10.01
C LEU A 270 1.54 7.67 -9.00
N PHE A 271 2.49 8.48 -9.49
CA PHE A 271 3.12 9.55 -8.73
C PHE A 271 3.89 9.07 -7.50
N THR A 272 4.60 7.95 -7.61
CA THR A 272 5.53 7.57 -6.55
C THR A 272 6.79 8.42 -6.66
N TRP A 273 7.16 9.10 -5.60
CA TRP A 273 8.25 10.05 -5.59
C TRP A 273 9.39 9.66 -4.64
N SER A 274 10.57 10.24 -4.88
CA SER A 274 11.80 9.88 -4.19
C SER A 274 11.79 10.29 -2.71
N ARG A 275 12.66 9.64 -1.96
CA ARG A 275 13.02 10.06 -0.61
C ARG A 275 13.90 11.30 -0.61
N LEU A 276 14.75 11.45 -1.61
CA LEU A 276 15.72 12.51 -1.74
C LEU A 276 15.38 13.48 -2.88
N ASN A 277 15.88 14.69 -2.76
CA ASN A 277 15.66 15.74 -3.76
C ASN A 277 16.33 15.45 -5.11
N ASP A 278 17.43 14.72 -5.10
CA ASP A 278 18.15 14.32 -6.31
C ASP A 278 17.43 13.22 -7.10
N LEU A 279 16.32 12.72 -6.57
CA LEU A 279 15.50 11.68 -7.19
C LEU A 279 16.25 10.37 -7.45
N ALA A 280 17.43 10.20 -6.86
CA ALA A 280 18.28 9.02 -7.05
C ALA A 280 18.02 7.92 -6.02
N ASP A 281 17.25 8.22 -4.98
CA ASP A 281 17.01 7.29 -3.87
C ASP A 281 15.54 6.94 -3.74
N MET A 282 15.18 5.80 -4.31
CA MET A 282 13.82 5.27 -4.35
C MET A 282 12.89 6.07 -5.28
N GLY A 283 11.63 5.77 -5.30
CA GLY A 283 10.65 6.32 -6.24
C GLY A 283 10.13 5.23 -7.17
N PHE A 284 9.98 4.03 -6.62
CA PHE A 284 9.49 2.86 -7.32
C PHE A 284 7.98 2.74 -7.17
N GLY A 285 7.29 2.53 -8.27
CA GLY A 285 5.85 2.25 -8.18
C GLY A 285 5.59 0.98 -7.38
N VAL A 286 6.23 -0.11 -7.78
CA VAL A 286 6.09 -1.43 -7.16
C VAL A 286 7.48 -2.02 -6.95
N ARG A 287 7.71 -2.62 -5.79
CA ARG A 287 8.98 -3.29 -5.49
C ARG A 287 8.77 -4.70 -4.99
N ASN A 288 9.33 -5.65 -5.70
CA ASN A 288 9.50 -7.01 -5.22
C ASN A 288 10.80 -7.13 -4.43
N ASN A 289 10.74 -7.84 -3.32
CA ASN A 289 11.89 -7.99 -2.45
C ASN A 289 12.24 -9.48 -2.25
N THR A 290 13.26 -9.72 -1.46
CA THR A 290 13.85 -11.04 -1.26
C THR A 290 12.84 -12.14 -0.87
N GLY A 291 12.86 -13.26 -1.57
CA GLY A 291 12.09 -14.47 -1.21
C GLY A 291 10.63 -14.48 -1.62
N VAL A 292 10.24 -13.62 -2.57
CA VAL A 292 8.86 -13.50 -3.03
C VAL A 292 8.72 -13.98 -4.47
N ASN A 293 7.78 -14.87 -4.71
CA ASN A 293 7.26 -15.14 -6.05
C ASN A 293 6.23 -14.06 -6.37
N ALA A 294 6.33 -13.40 -7.51
CA ALA A 294 5.46 -12.27 -7.82
C ALA A 294 4.72 -12.49 -9.15
N THR A 295 3.42 -12.26 -9.12
CA THR A 295 2.58 -12.10 -10.31
C THR A 295 2.12 -10.65 -10.36
N ILE A 296 2.66 -9.88 -11.30
CA ILE A 296 2.38 -8.47 -11.53
C ILE A 296 1.55 -8.39 -12.81
N ALA A 297 0.22 -8.32 -12.68
CA ALA A 297 -0.65 -8.52 -13.83
C ALA A 297 -1.72 -7.43 -13.99
N ASP A 298 -1.98 -7.04 -15.21
CA ASP A 298 -3.08 -6.13 -15.58
C ASP A 298 -3.07 -4.79 -14.83
N ASN A 299 -1.92 -4.31 -14.39
CA ASN A 299 -1.79 -3.05 -13.67
C ASN A 299 -1.59 -1.87 -14.62
N VAL A 300 -1.86 -0.67 -14.11
CA VAL A 300 -1.43 0.61 -14.69
C VAL A 300 -0.35 1.20 -13.79
N ILE A 301 0.89 1.28 -14.27
CA ILE A 301 2.06 1.70 -13.49
C ILE A 301 2.77 2.84 -14.22
N GLY A 302 2.59 4.06 -13.73
CA GLY A 302 3.14 5.23 -14.43
C GLY A 302 3.49 6.40 -13.55
N LEU A 303 4.17 7.39 -14.13
CA LEU A 303 4.50 8.64 -13.47
C LEU A 303 5.29 8.42 -12.16
N ASN A 304 6.13 7.41 -12.12
CA ASN A 304 7.00 7.15 -10.98
C ASN A 304 8.37 7.79 -11.20
N VAL A 305 8.95 8.33 -10.14
CA VAL A 305 10.18 9.15 -10.23
C VAL A 305 11.41 8.36 -10.67
N LEU A 306 11.46 7.09 -10.36
CA LEU A 306 12.49 6.20 -10.88
C LEU A 306 11.88 5.17 -11.83
N THR A 307 11.35 4.12 -11.31
CA THR A 307 10.98 2.93 -12.08
C THR A 307 9.58 2.47 -11.73
N GLY A 308 8.88 1.94 -12.71
CA GLY A 308 7.56 1.34 -12.50
C GLY A 308 7.63 0.12 -11.59
N TYR A 309 8.38 -0.90 -12.00
CA TYR A 309 8.57 -2.13 -11.23
C TYR A 309 10.07 -2.38 -10.94
N ASP A 310 10.42 -2.55 -9.67
CA ASP A 310 11.78 -2.80 -9.22
C ASP A 310 11.93 -4.18 -8.57
N ASN A 311 12.89 -4.96 -9.06
CA ASN A 311 13.29 -6.25 -8.51
C ASN A 311 14.80 -6.34 -8.21
N THR A 312 15.46 -5.25 -7.95
CA THR A 312 16.91 -5.24 -7.72
C THR A 312 17.33 -5.85 -6.38
N LYS A 313 16.40 -5.95 -5.41
CA LYS A 313 16.66 -6.57 -4.10
C LYS A 313 16.40 -8.08 -4.07
N GLY A 314 15.78 -8.61 -5.10
CA GLY A 314 15.51 -10.04 -5.26
C GLY A 314 16.73 -10.86 -5.72
N ALA A 315 17.78 -10.19 -6.20
CA ALA A 315 19.00 -10.83 -6.70
C ALA A 315 19.63 -11.77 -5.67
N GLY A 316 19.99 -12.97 -6.10
CA GLY A 316 20.55 -14.03 -5.25
C GLY A 316 19.50 -14.98 -4.64
N ALA A 317 18.24 -14.67 -4.76
CA ALA A 317 17.11 -15.55 -4.49
C ALA A 317 15.97 -15.17 -5.43
N MET A 318 16.29 -14.99 -6.72
CA MET A 318 15.28 -14.76 -7.74
C MET A 318 14.28 -15.89 -7.67
N LYS A 319 13.13 -15.54 -7.23
CA LYS A 319 11.97 -16.37 -7.26
C LYS A 319 11.24 -16.12 -8.58
N LYS A 320 10.29 -16.94 -8.83
CA LYS A 320 9.47 -16.89 -10.01
C LYS A 320 8.70 -15.58 -10.13
N GLN A 321 8.72 -15.00 -11.32
CA GLN A 321 8.02 -13.76 -11.60
C GLN A 321 7.31 -13.83 -12.94
N SER A 322 6.05 -13.45 -12.90
CA SER A 322 5.24 -13.20 -14.09
C SER A 322 4.87 -11.72 -14.12
N ILE A 323 5.13 -11.05 -15.24
CA ILE A 323 4.91 -9.62 -15.43
C ILE A 323 4.10 -9.45 -16.71
N ASP A 324 2.77 -9.58 -16.61
CA ASP A 324 1.94 -9.79 -17.78
C ASP A 324 0.80 -8.77 -17.87
N GLY A 325 0.54 -8.31 -19.06
CA GLY A 325 -0.62 -7.48 -19.35
C GLY A 325 -0.62 -6.10 -18.71
N ASN A 326 0.51 -5.59 -18.21
CA ASN A 326 0.55 -4.30 -17.57
C ASN A 326 0.65 -3.15 -18.59
N VAL A 327 0.10 -2.00 -18.22
CA VAL A 327 0.29 -0.74 -18.92
C VAL A 327 1.31 0.11 -18.15
N PHE A 328 2.43 0.42 -18.77
CA PHE A 328 3.44 1.32 -18.25
C PHE A 328 3.38 2.65 -18.98
N PHE A 329 3.70 3.75 -18.29
CA PHE A 329 3.84 5.04 -18.96
C PHE A 329 4.58 6.07 -18.10
N LEU A 330 5.43 6.87 -18.75
CA LEU A 330 6.08 8.02 -18.15
C LEU A 330 6.82 7.77 -16.84
N ASN A 331 7.23 6.53 -16.57
CA ASN A 331 8.19 6.28 -15.51
C ASN A 331 9.54 6.90 -15.92
N ARG A 332 10.18 7.67 -15.03
CA ARG A 332 11.30 8.52 -15.47
C ARG A 332 12.50 7.76 -15.96
N GLU A 333 12.97 6.76 -15.25
CA GLU A 333 14.19 6.03 -15.63
C GLU A 333 13.91 4.77 -16.45
N SER A 334 12.97 3.95 -16.00
CA SER A 334 12.62 2.70 -16.68
C SER A 334 11.23 2.22 -16.27
N ASP A 335 10.66 1.35 -17.04
CA ASP A 335 9.40 0.70 -16.69
C ASP A 335 9.66 -0.51 -15.78
N ILE A 336 10.75 -1.24 -16.05
CA ILE A 336 11.27 -2.30 -15.17
C ILE A 336 12.75 -2.06 -14.90
N GLN A 337 13.15 -2.34 -13.66
CA GLN A 337 14.56 -2.59 -13.36
C GLN A 337 14.71 -3.86 -12.53
N MET A 338 15.72 -4.64 -12.88
CA MET A 338 15.99 -5.89 -12.19
C MET A 338 17.48 -6.22 -12.23
N THR A 339 17.93 -7.06 -11.32
CA THR A 339 19.30 -7.57 -11.36
C THR A 339 19.40 -8.73 -12.33
N VAL A 340 20.15 -8.51 -13.40
CA VAL A 340 20.62 -9.53 -14.32
C VAL A 340 22.12 -9.64 -14.06
N SER A 341 22.51 -10.64 -13.26
CA SER A 341 23.88 -10.73 -12.73
C SER A 341 24.95 -10.67 -13.84
N PRO A 342 26.00 -9.84 -13.71
CA PRO A 342 26.38 -9.02 -12.54
C PRO A 342 25.76 -7.60 -12.54
N SER A 343 24.91 -7.25 -13.48
CA SER A 343 24.45 -5.90 -13.77
C SER A 343 22.98 -5.69 -13.34
N ILE A 344 22.55 -4.43 -13.32
CA ILE A 344 21.14 -4.05 -13.22
C ILE A 344 20.67 -3.67 -14.62
N ALA A 345 19.68 -4.41 -15.14
CA ALA A 345 18.98 -4.04 -16.36
C ALA A 345 17.89 -2.99 -16.03
N LYS A 346 17.79 -1.95 -16.84
CA LYS A 346 16.74 -0.92 -16.81
C LYS A 346 16.12 -0.88 -18.19
N VAL A 347 14.88 -1.30 -18.30
CA VAL A 347 14.22 -1.50 -19.60
C VAL A 347 12.91 -0.75 -19.67
N ARG A 348 12.61 -0.30 -20.90
CA ARG A 348 11.28 0.18 -21.30
C ARG A 348 10.46 -0.98 -21.87
N VAL A 349 9.17 -0.78 -21.99
CA VAL A 349 8.27 -1.83 -22.53
C VAL A 349 8.73 -2.37 -23.88
N ASP A 350 9.24 -1.51 -24.76
CA ASP A 350 9.77 -1.87 -26.07
C ASP A 350 11.05 -2.73 -26.04
N GLY A 351 11.64 -2.93 -24.90
CA GLY A 351 12.80 -3.80 -24.68
C GLY A 351 12.53 -4.95 -23.71
N PHE A 352 11.29 -5.25 -23.40
CA PHE A 352 10.98 -6.34 -22.45
C PHE A 352 11.36 -7.72 -22.99
N GLU A 353 11.41 -7.89 -24.30
CA GLU A 353 11.91 -9.10 -24.97
C GLU A 353 13.36 -9.44 -24.55
N ASP A 354 14.16 -8.45 -24.20
CA ASP A 354 15.54 -8.65 -23.71
C ASP A 354 15.59 -9.32 -22.31
N LEU A 355 14.47 -9.35 -21.60
CA LEU A 355 14.34 -9.98 -20.28
C LEU A 355 13.82 -11.42 -20.35
N GLU A 356 13.31 -11.84 -21.49
CA GLU A 356 12.85 -13.21 -21.68
C GLU A 356 14.01 -14.22 -21.49
N GLY A 357 13.71 -15.31 -20.81
CA GLY A 357 14.72 -16.31 -20.50
C GLY A 357 15.72 -15.92 -19.40
N THR A 358 15.58 -14.74 -18.79
CA THR A 358 16.35 -14.37 -17.63
C THR A 358 15.94 -15.22 -16.42
N ASP A 359 16.93 -15.71 -15.66
CA ASP A 359 16.68 -16.51 -14.47
C ASP A 359 15.65 -15.85 -13.54
N GLY A 360 14.58 -16.59 -13.22
CA GLY A 360 13.51 -16.14 -12.35
C GLY A 360 12.36 -15.41 -13.05
N ILE A 361 12.43 -15.13 -14.34
CA ILE A 361 11.30 -14.69 -15.13
C ILE A 361 10.57 -15.93 -15.67
N GLU A 362 9.31 -16.11 -15.31
CA GLU A 362 8.43 -17.15 -15.86
C GLU A 362 7.69 -16.66 -17.11
N SER A 363 7.23 -15.39 -17.07
CA SER A 363 6.60 -14.73 -18.21
C SER A 363 6.78 -13.21 -18.14
N ILE A 364 6.80 -12.56 -19.28
CA ILE A 364 6.82 -11.11 -19.44
C ILE A 364 6.09 -10.72 -20.72
N GLU A 365 4.78 -10.97 -20.75
CA GLU A 365 3.98 -10.94 -21.97
C GLU A 365 2.90 -9.84 -21.92
N ASP A 366 2.45 -9.41 -23.08
CA ASP A 366 1.31 -8.50 -23.25
C ASP A 366 1.42 -7.16 -22.48
N ASN A 367 2.64 -6.73 -22.12
CA ASN A 367 2.87 -5.42 -21.54
C ASN A 367 2.91 -4.35 -22.60
N GLU A 368 2.40 -3.17 -22.30
CA GLU A 368 2.29 -2.09 -23.28
C GLU A 368 2.53 -0.69 -22.69
N ASP A 369 2.98 0.24 -23.54
CA ASP A 369 2.90 1.67 -23.28
C ASP A 369 1.43 2.12 -23.33
N LEU A 370 1.08 3.20 -22.62
CA LEU A 370 -0.28 3.75 -22.64
C LEU A 370 -0.73 4.10 -24.06
N LYS A 371 -1.72 3.38 -24.56
CA LYS A 371 -2.24 3.57 -25.93
C LYS A 371 -3.25 4.70 -26.03
N ASP A 372 -4.06 4.90 -24.98
CA ASP A 372 -5.12 5.92 -24.96
C ASP A 372 -4.96 6.86 -23.77
N PRO A 373 -4.19 7.94 -23.91
CA PRO A 373 -4.04 8.93 -22.87
C PRO A 373 -5.34 9.68 -22.56
N ALA A 374 -6.34 9.65 -23.43
CA ALA A 374 -7.62 10.30 -23.20
C ALA A 374 -8.38 9.66 -22.01
N ALA A 375 -8.10 8.39 -21.68
CA ALA A 375 -8.66 7.72 -20.52
C ALA A 375 -8.36 8.46 -19.20
N PHE A 376 -7.30 9.25 -19.16
CA PHE A 376 -6.93 10.03 -17.97
C PHE A 376 -7.34 11.50 -18.00
N LYS A 377 -7.97 12.00 -19.08
CA LYS A 377 -8.27 13.42 -19.25
C LYS A 377 -8.95 14.04 -18.02
N ASP A 378 -9.99 13.38 -17.50
CA ASP A 378 -10.77 13.86 -16.36
C ASP A 378 -10.45 13.10 -15.05
N ARG A 379 -9.36 12.33 -15.03
CA ARG A 379 -8.98 11.43 -13.92
C ARG A 379 -7.65 11.77 -13.29
N ILE A 380 -6.72 12.34 -14.04
CA ILE A 380 -5.45 12.84 -13.50
C ILE A 380 -5.56 14.36 -13.30
N ASN A 381 -5.14 14.81 -12.14
CA ASN A 381 -5.01 16.24 -11.85
C ASN A 381 -3.90 16.85 -12.72
N ALA A 382 -4.27 17.69 -13.70
CA ALA A 382 -3.35 18.27 -14.67
C ALA A 382 -2.26 19.14 -14.03
N LYS A 383 -2.60 19.91 -12.98
CA LYS A 383 -1.63 20.72 -12.23
C LYS A 383 -0.58 19.83 -11.57
N TYR A 384 -1.01 18.74 -10.98
CA TYR A 384 -0.13 17.78 -10.33
C TYR A 384 0.79 17.07 -11.34
N LEU A 385 0.25 16.62 -12.46
CA LEU A 385 1.04 16.04 -13.54
C LEU A 385 2.08 17.02 -14.06
N ASN A 386 1.70 18.29 -14.27
CA ASN A 386 2.64 19.31 -14.72
C ASN A 386 3.79 19.51 -13.72
N SER A 387 3.49 19.57 -12.43
CA SER A 387 4.49 19.65 -11.37
C SER A 387 5.40 18.43 -11.36
N PHE A 388 4.86 17.23 -11.52
CA PHE A 388 5.66 16.01 -11.60
C PHE A 388 6.62 16.02 -12.80
N LEU A 389 6.12 16.38 -13.98
CA LEU A 389 6.94 16.42 -15.21
C LEU A 389 7.97 17.56 -15.20
N SER A 390 7.79 18.58 -14.37
CA SER A 390 8.74 19.69 -14.18
C SER A 390 9.74 19.47 -13.05
N MET A 391 9.67 18.33 -12.36
CA MET A 391 10.55 17.99 -11.26
C MET A 391 12.01 18.02 -11.70
N LYS A 392 12.83 18.80 -10.99
CA LYS A 392 14.26 18.91 -11.27
C LYS A 392 15.04 17.91 -10.46
N TYR A 393 16.04 17.35 -11.11
CA TYR A 393 17.16 16.75 -10.40
C TYR A 393 18.16 17.84 -10.01
N SER A 394 18.90 18.35 -10.93
CA SER A 394 19.82 19.47 -10.81
C SER A 394 19.61 20.52 -11.90
N GLU A 395 18.91 20.18 -12.97
CA GLU A 395 18.70 20.97 -14.16
C GLU A 395 17.23 20.99 -14.59
N SER A 396 16.90 21.88 -15.49
CA SER A 396 15.59 21.96 -16.09
C SER A 396 15.21 20.67 -16.82
N THR A 397 14.06 20.11 -16.51
CA THR A 397 13.54 18.94 -17.19
C THR A 397 13.06 19.32 -18.60
N LYS A 398 13.68 18.75 -19.62
CA LYS A 398 13.17 18.85 -20.99
C LYS A 398 11.89 18.04 -21.11
N LEU A 399 10.93 18.60 -21.84
CA LEU A 399 9.75 17.86 -22.22
C LEU A 399 10.14 16.76 -23.21
N ASP A 400 9.74 15.54 -22.93
CA ASP A 400 9.94 14.40 -23.81
C ASP A 400 9.00 14.53 -25.01
N GLU A 401 9.56 14.65 -26.21
CA GLU A 401 8.80 14.83 -27.43
C GLU A 401 8.01 13.58 -27.90
N GLY A 402 8.26 12.42 -27.29
CA GLY A 402 7.65 11.16 -27.72
C GLY A 402 6.53 10.67 -26.82
N LYS A 403 6.90 10.15 -25.68
CA LYS A 403 5.99 9.36 -24.81
C LYS A 403 5.00 10.21 -24.02
N CYS A 404 5.33 11.44 -23.70
CA CYS A 404 4.49 12.33 -22.90
C CYS A 404 3.46 13.13 -23.71
N ASN A 405 3.67 13.29 -25.00
CA ASN A 405 2.92 14.28 -25.78
C ASN A 405 1.45 13.94 -25.94
N GLY A 406 1.10 12.68 -26.08
CA GLY A 406 -0.29 12.26 -26.17
C GLY A 406 -1.08 12.65 -24.91
N LEU A 407 -0.60 12.27 -23.73
CA LEU A 407 -1.25 12.59 -22.46
C LEU A 407 -1.23 14.11 -22.18
N ARG A 408 -0.12 14.78 -22.43
CA ARG A 408 0.00 16.23 -22.25
C ARG A 408 -0.97 17.00 -23.14
N SER A 409 -1.08 16.60 -24.41
CA SER A 409 -2.02 17.22 -25.35
C SER A 409 -3.48 17.10 -24.86
N VAL A 410 -3.87 15.92 -24.42
CA VAL A 410 -5.22 15.67 -23.91
C VAL A 410 -5.52 16.52 -22.67
N LEU A 411 -4.52 16.75 -21.82
CA LEU A 411 -4.64 17.56 -20.61
C LEU A 411 -4.41 19.07 -20.83
N GLY A 412 -4.15 19.51 -22.08
CA GLY A 412 -3.88 20.89 -22.41
C GLY A 412 -2.57 21.44 -21.84
N LEU A 413 -1.59 20.58 -21.62
CA LEU A 413 -0.27 20.97 -21.10
C LEU A 413 0.71 21.28 -22.24
N PRO A 414 1.76 22.10 -21.98
CA PRO A 414 2.79 22.39 -22.98
C PRO A 414 3.44 21.11 -23.55
N LEU A 415 3.60 21.04 -24.86
CA LEU A 415 4.17 19.89 -25.56
C LEU A 415 5.66 20.01 -25.86
N GLN A 416 6.20 21.22 -25.84
CA GLN A 416 7.60 21.50 -26.15
C GLN A 416 8.21 22.48 -25.16
N GLY A 417 9.53 22.52 -25.13
CA GLY A 417 10.29 23.46 -24.32
C GLY A 417 10.88 22.81 -23.07
N THR A 418 11.19 23.66 -22.11
CA THR A 418 11.77 23.26 -20.84
C THR A 418 10.89 23.79 -19.72
N ILE A 419 10.48 22.91 -18.81
CA ILE A 419 9.76 23.30 -17.62
C ILE A 419 10.79 23.62 -16.54
N THR A 420 10.81 24.87 -16.11
CA THR A 420 11.78 25.39 -15.12
C THR A 420 11.19 25.59 -13.73
N THR A 421 9.88 25.44 -13.57
CA THR A 421 9.23 25.54 -12.27
C THR A 421 9.70 24.42 -11.35
N GLN A 422 10.06 24.81 -10.13
CA GLN A 422 10.35 23.83 -9.10
C GLN A 422 9.13 22.96 -8.87
N CYS A 423 9.36 21.67 -8.68
CA CYS A 423 8.30 20.77 -8.34
C CYS A 423 7.89 20.93 -6.87
N ASP A 424 6.68 21.39 -6.64
CA ASP A 424 6.07 21.43 -5.33
C ASP A 424 5.42 20.10 -4.94
N MET A 425 5.61 19.06 -5.73
CA MET A 425 4.96 17.76 -5.54
C MET A 425 5.20 17.15 -4.17
N PHE A 426 6.44 17.26 -3.68
CA PHE A 426 6.80 16.75 -2.35
C PHE A 426 6.13 17.48 -1.19
N CYS A 427 5.50 18.59 -1.48
CA CYS A 427 4.89 19.49 -0.52
C CYS A 427 3.39 19.48 -0.63
N ASN A 428 2.86 18.96 -1.73
CA ASN A 428 1.46 19.02 -2.06
C ASN A 428 0.80 17.66 -1.87
N ARG A 429 -0.35 17.71 -1.27
CA ARG A 429 -1.27 16.61 -1.18
C ARG A 429 -1.95 16.41 -2.53
N TYR A 430 -1.97 15.19 -3.02
CA TYR A 430 -2.83 14.86 -4.15
C TYR A 430 -4.28 14.83 -3.66
N PRO A 431 -5.23 15.49 -4.35
CA PRO A 431 -6.61 15.49 -3.92
C PRO A 431 -7.18 14.07 -3.89
N LEU A 432 -7.75 13.66 -2.76
CA LEU A 432 -8.30 12.32 -2.60
C LEU A 432 -9.36 11.99 -3.66
N GLU A 433 -10.26 12.94 -3.93
CA GLU A 433 -11.33 12.74 -4.93
C GLU A 433 -10.77 12.50 -6.33
N ASP A 434 -9.64 13.12 -6.68
CA ASP A 434 -8.97 12.86 -7.96
C ASP A 434 -8.28 11.49 -7.94
N ALA A 435 -7.72 11.06 -6.82
CA ALA A 435 -7.17 9.72 -6.69
C ALA A 435 -8.24 8.64 -6.85
N LEU A 436 -9.42 8.85 -6.28
CA LEU A 436 -10.54 7.90 -6.38
C LEU A 436 -11.12 7.81 -7.81
N LYS A 437 -10.95 8.83 -8.65
CA LYS A 437 -11.33 8.79 -10.07
C LYS A 437 -10.49 7.79 -10.89
N LEU A 438 -9.37 7.34 -10.35
CA LEU A 438 -8.52 6.35 -11.00
C LEU A 438 -9.13 4.94 -11.03
N PHE A 439 -10.11 4.66 -10.18
CA PHE A 439 -10.91 3.44 -10.30
C PHE A 439 -11.73 3.45 -11.59
N GLY A 440 -11.55 2.43 -12.43
CA GLY A 440 -12.20 2.31 -13.72
C GLY A 440 -11.66 3.28 -14.79
N ALA A 441 -10.42 3.76 -14.65
CA ALA A 441 -9.82 4.66 -15.63
C ALA A 441 -9.58 3.99 -16.97
N ILE A 442 -9.10 2.75 -16.98
CA ILE A 442 -8.89 1.92 -18.16
C ILE A 442 -9.64 0.60 -17.95
N SER A 443 -10.47 0.23 -18.93
CA SER A 443 -11.20 -1.03 -18.85
C SER A 443 -10.26 -2.22 -18.98
N GLY A 444 -10.33 -3.15 -18.04
CA GLY A 444 -9.50 -4.37 -18.01
C GLY A 444 -8.10 -4.18 -17.46
N LYS A 445 -7.60 -2.95 -17.34
CA LYS A 445 -6.26 -2.63 -16.84
C LYS A 445 -6.33 -1.62 -15.67
N GLY A 446 -5.43 -1.78 -14.73
CA GLY A 446 -5.44 -0.95 -13.53
C GLY A 446 -6.64 -1.21 -12.61
N ALA A 447 -6.85 -0.32 -11.65
CA ALA A 447 -7.97 -0.42 -10.72
C ALA A 447 -9.31 -0.26 -11.46
N GLN A 448 -10.15 -1.29 -11.38
CA GLN A 448 -11.44 -1.35 -12.04
C GLN A 448 -12.52 -0.66 -11.19
N ALA A 449 -13.61 -0.27 -11.83
CA ALA A 449 -14.74 0.32 -11.13
C ALA A 449 -15.27 -0.62 -10.03
N ILE A 450 -15.46 -0.09 -8.84
CA ILE A 450 -16.05 -0.81 -7.71
C ILE A 450 -17.57 -0.63 -7.79
N LYS A 451 -18.30 -1.73 -7.84
CA LYS A 451 -19.76 -1.76 -7.87
C LYS A 451 -20.36 -1.74 -6.48
#